data_f2c8006f582513e2638c3414560032b6
#
_entry.id   f2c8006f582513e2638c3414560032b6
#
_cell.length_a   1.000
_cell.length_b   1.000
_cell.length_c   1.000
_cell.angle_alpha   90.00
_cell.angle_beta   90.00
_cell.angle_gamma   90.00
#
_symmetry.space_group_name_H-M   'P 1'
#
loop_
_entity.id
_entity.type
_entity.pdbx_description
1 polymer ?
#
loop_
_entity_poly.entity_id
_entity_poly.type
_entity_poly.pdbx_seq_one_letter_code
_entity_poly.pdbx_strand_id
1 'polypeptide(L)'
;NDSKQEYSDLDYAIRYTQKEGGTEYGFFTASEQDEEFSLGRSYYAGRIKSENNNRTLGYMVTYTDDPIIDRTAIVNAFDYDHIVNNKLRVSSILLHADADNKNSIGFKGGIRYKPTKDDSHNLGFHYYGDDLDISDMGYLQKNDWVSFGGRSSFDRYFANDSKLKNIEYSI
;
A
#
# COMPACT_ATOMS: atom_id res chain seq x y z
N ASN A 1 -7.92 5.64 35.78
CA ASN A 1 -8.71 6.10 34.63
C ASN A 1 -8.59 5.04 33.54
N ASP A 2 -9.50 4.07 33.57
CA ASP A 2 -9.71 3.17 32.44
C ASP A 2 -10.35 4.00 31.32
N SER A 3 -9.57 4.36 30.31
CA SER A 3 -10.11 4.79 29.05
C SER A 3 -10.78 3.56 28.43
N LYS A 4 -12.08 3.43 28.62
CA LYS A 4 -12.88 2.51 27.80
C LYS A 4 -12.68 2.95 26.36
N GLN A 5 -12.05 2.10 25.58
CA GLN A 5 -12.04 2.22 24.15
C GLN A 5 -13.49 1.96 23.73
N GLU A 6 -14.24 3.02 23.44
CA GLU A 6 -15.57 2.91 22.86
C GLU A 6 -15.39 2.38 21.44
N TYR A 7 -15.85 1.17 21.21
CA TYR A 7 -15.93 0.59 19.87
C TYR A 7 -17.20 1.14 19.24
N SER A 8 -17.07 1.77 18.09
CA SER A 8 -18.22 2.15 17.29
C SER A 8 -18.91 0.89 16.75
N ASP A 9 -20.20 0.77 16.96
CA ASP A 9 -20.98 -0.32 16.39
C ASP A 9 -21.20 -0.08 14.89
N LEU A 10 -21.14 -1.16 14.10
CA LEU A 10 -21.41 -1.11 12.68
C LEU A 10 -22.89 -1.33 12.38
N ASP A 11 -23.47 -0.44 11.61
CA ASP A 11 -24.79 -0.62 11.04
C ASP A 11 -24.79 -1.71 9.98
N TYR A 12 -23.82 -1.62 9.06
CA TYR A 12 -23.58 -2.65 8.05
C TYR A 12 -22.14 -2.60 7.52
N ALA A 13 -21.70 -3.71 6.96
CA ALA A 13 -20.52 -3.80 6.13
C ALA A 13 -20.76 -4.79 4.99
N ILE A 14 -20.46 -4.39 3.77
CA ILE A 14 -20.62 -5.20 2.56
C ILE A 14 -19.29 -5.23 1.82
N ARG A 15 -18.88 -6.44 1.44
CA ARG A 15 -17.71 -6.64 0.59
C ARG A 15 -18.07 -7.55 -0.58
N TYR A 16 -17.67 -7.15 -1.77
CA TYR A 16 -17.77 -7.95 -2.98
C TYR A 16 -16.41 -8.05 -3.65
N THR A 17 -16.06 -9.24 -4.12
CA THR A 17 -14.85 -9.47 -4.92
C THR A 17 -15.16 -10.46 -6.02
N GLN A 18 -14.66 -10.19 -7.22
CA GLN A 18 -14.76 -11.07 -8.39
C GLN A 18 -13.44 -11.11 -9.13
N LYS A 19 -13.09 -12.27 -9.67
CA LYS A 19 -11.92 -12.44 -10.55
C LYS A 19 -12.37 -13.13 -11.84
N GLU A 20 -12.04 -12.53 -12.97
CA GLU A 20 -12.36 -13.05 -14.29
C GLU A 20 -11.27 -12.66 -15.30
N GLY A 21 -10.79 -13.62 -16.09
CA GLY A 21 -9.88 -13.35 -17.21
C GLY A 21 -8.58 -12.61 -16.85
N GLY A 22 -8.05 -12.79 -15.64
CA GLY A 22 -6.87 -12.06 -15.17
C GLY A 22 -7.17 -10.67 -14.61
N THR A 23 -8.45 -10.27 -14.56
CA THR A 23 -8.89 -9.03 -13.90
C THR A 23 -9.62 -9.36 -12.61
N GLU A 24 -9.33 -8.61 -11.56
CA GLU A 24 -9.94 -8.70 -10.24
C GLU A 24 -10.63 -7.38 -9.92
N TYR A 25 -11.87 -7.47 -9.44
CA TYR A 25 -12.70 -6.34 -9.01
C TYR A 25 -12.99 -6.49 -7.54
N GLY A 26 -12.92 -5.41 -6.80
CA GLY A 26 -13.30 -5.35 -5.40
C GLY A 26 -14.14 -4.12 -5.10
N PHE A 27 -15.13 -4.30 -4.27
CA PHE A 27 -15.93 -3.23 -3.71
C PHE A 27 -16.12 -3.50 -2.21
N PHE A 28 -16.05 -2.43 -1.44
CA PHE A 28 -16.32 -2.46 0.00
C PHE A 28 -17.10 -1.21 0.39
N THR A 29 -18.08 -1.37 1.27
CA THR A 29 -18.75 -0.28 1.97
C THR A 29 -19.06 -0.70 3.39
N ALA A 30 -18.96 0.25 4.31
CA ALA A 30 -19.37 0.09 5.70
C ALA A 30 -19.94 1.41 6.22
N SER A 31 -20.84 1.34 7.18
CA SER A 31 -21.36 2.47 7.92
C SER A 31 -21.35 2.16 9.41
N GLU A 32 -20.88 3.10 10.20
CA GLU A 32 -21.00 3.07 11.65
C GLU A 32 -22.41 3.51 12.05
N GLN A 33 -22.89 3.01 13.18
CA GLN A 33 -24.20 3.36 13.70
C GLN A 33 -24.20 4.79 14.25
N ASP A 34 -25.28 5.53 13.99
CA ASP A 34 -25.52 6.79 14.68
C ASP A 34 -25.84 6.53 16.14
N GLU A 35 -25.21 7.25 17.03
CA GLU A 35 -25.48 7.26 18.46
C GLU A 35 -26.16 8.58 18.88
N GLU A 36 -26.67 8.64 20.10
CA GLU A 36 -27.46 9.80 20.61
C GLU A 36 -26.71 11.15 20.48
N PHE A 37 -25.36 11.12 20.50
CA PHE A 37 -24.50 12.32 20.42
C PHE A 37 -23.40 12.23 19.37
N SER A 38 -23.43 11.22 18.48
CA SER A 38 -22.36 10.95 17.52
C SER A 38 -22.95 10.38 16.23
N LEU A 39 -22.71 11.05 15.13
CA LEU A 39 -23.05 10.52 13.80
C LEU A 39 -22.00 9.49 13.34
N GLY A 40 -22.46 8.39 12.77
CA GLY A 40 -21.59 7.32 12.28
C GLY A 40 -20.84 7.72 11.01
N ARG A 41 -19.63 7.21 10.87
CA ARG A 41 -18.79 7.38 9.66
C ARG A 41 -19.22 6.42 8.57
N SER A 42 -19.04 6.85 7.34
CA SER A 42 -19.28 6.04 6.15
C SER A 42 -17.99 5.81 5.36
N TYR A 43 -17.81 4.56 4.89
CA TYR A 43 -16.60 4.11 4.19
C TYR A 43 -16.97 3.44 2.88
N TYR A 44 -16.26 3.80 1.82
CA TYR A 44 -16.39 3.20 0.50
C TYR A 44 -15.01 2.92 -0.08
N ALA A 45 -14.84 1.77 -0.70
CA ALA A 45 -13.62 1.46 -1.43
C ALA A 45 -13.95 0.70 -2.71
N GLY A 46 -13.27 1.04 -3.80
CA GLY A 46 -13.32 0.33 -5.06
C GLY A 46 -11.92 0.00 -5.54
N ARG A 47 -11.70 -1.21 -6.04
CA ARG A 47 -10.43 -1.65 -6.61
C ARG A 47 -10.66 -2.42 -7.91
N ILE A 48 -9.82 -2.14 -8.90
CA ILE A 48 -9.64 -2.96 -10.08
C ILE A 48 -8.15 -3.31 -10.21
N LYS A 49 -7.85 -4.56 -10.53
CA LYS A 49 -6.50 -5.04 -10.74
C LYS A 49 -6.48 -5.95 -11.97
N SER A 50 -5.58 -5.70 -12.89
CA SER A 50 -5.39 -6.52 -14.09
C SER A 50 -4.00 -7.14 -14.08
N GLU A 51 -3.94 -8.44 -14.26
CA GLU A 51 -2.72 -9.23 -14.39
C GLU A 51 -2.62 -9.78 -15.81
N ASN A 52 -1.56 -9.42 -16.50
CA ASN A 52 -1.25 -9.93 -17.82
C ASN A 52 0.21 -10.40 -17.87
N ASN A 53 0.43 -11.72 -17.97
CA ASN A 53 1.74 -12.37 -17.99
C ASN A 53 2.67 -11.87 -16.89
N ASN A 54 3.49 -10.86 -17.20
CA ASN A 54 4.52 -10.31 -16.34
C ASN A 54 4.24 -8.88 -15.85
N ARG A 55 3.03 -8.36 -16.08
CA ARG A 55 2.61 -7.01 -15.66
C ARG A 55 1.36 -7.07 -14.83
N THR A 56 1.33 -6.26 -13.80
CA THR A 56 0.15 -6.01 -12.99
C THR A 56 -0.11 -4.52 -12.96
N LEU A 57 -1.34 -4.13 -13.22
CA LEU A 57 -1.84 -2.78 -13.07
C LEU A 57 -2.98 -2.81 -12.08
N GLY A 58 -2.98 -1.91 -11.12
CA GLY A 58 -4.06 -1.75 -10.17
C GLY A 58 -4.48 -0.29 -10.03
N TYR A 59 -5.75 -0.08 -9.79
CA TYR A 59 -6.30 1.20 -9.37
C TYR A 59 -7.25 0.97 -8.21
N MET A 60 -7.12 1.80 -7.19
CA MET A 60 -7.99 1.80 -6.02
C MET A 60 -8.43 3.22 -5.72
N VAL A 61 -9.67 3.37 -5.33
CA VAL A 61 -10.21 4.61 -4.76
C VAL A 61 -10.86 4.28 -3.44
N THR A 62 -10.65 5.15 -2.45
CA THR A 62 -11.39 5.13 -1.19
C THR A 62 -12.07 6.49 -0.98
N TYR A 63 -13.21 6.45 -0.33
CA TYR A 63 -13.94 7.63 0.12
C TYR A 63 -14.38 7.39 1.57
N THR A 64 -14.13 8.36 2.42
CA THR A 64 -14.57 8.38 3.82
C THR A 64 -15.32 9.66 4.08
N ASP A 65 -16.44 9.54 4.77
CA ASP A 65 -17.23 10.66 5.27
C ASP A 65 -17.34 10.54 6.80
N ASP A 66 -16.79 11.54 7.50
CA ASP A 66 -16.84 11.66 8.95
C ASP A 66 -17.61 12.92 9.32
N PRO A 67 -18.93 12.79 9.56
CA PRO A 67 -19.80 13.93 9.85
C PRO A 67 -19.55 14.57 11.24
N ILE A 68 -18.86 13.88 12.16
CA ILE A 68 -18.55 14.41 13.49
C ILE A 68 -17.58 15.60 13.39
N ILE A 69 -16.60 15.49 12.50
CA ILE A 69 -15.57 16.50 12.33
C ILE A 69 -15.71 17.26 11.00
N ASP A 70 -16.84 17.06 10.30
CA ASP A 70 -17.12 17.65 8.98
C ASP A 70 -15.99 17.38 7.98
N ARG A 71 -15.52 16.13 7.95
CA ARG A 71 -14.37 15.70 7.14
C ARG A 71 -14.79 14.72 6.06
N THR A 72 -14.36 15.02 4.84
CA THR A 72 -14.39 14.06 3.73
C THR A 72 -12.98 13.82 3.22
N ALA A 73 -12.69 12.57 2.86
CA ALA A 73 -11.42 12.19 2.28
C ALA A 73 -11.60 11.27 1.07
N ILE A 74 -10.92 11.60 -0.02
CA ILE A 74 -10.82 10.75 -1.22
C ILE A 74 -9.36 10.41 -1.43
N VAL A 75 -9.04 9.13 -1.50
CA VAL A 75 -7.69 8.68 -1.83
C VAL A 75 -7.74 7.81 -3.09
N ASN A 76 -6.92 8.16 -4.05
CA ASN A 76 -6.69 7.40 -5.28
C ASN A 76 -5.30 6.77 -5.22
N ALA A 77 -5.20 5.49 -5.56
CA ALA A 77 -3.94 4.78 -5.65
C ALA A 77 -3.84 4.04 -6.99
N PHE A 78 -2.76 4.26 -7.69
CA PHE A 78 -2.42 3.55 -8.92
C PHE A 78 -1.15 2.74 -8.70
N ASP A 79 -1.23 1.42 -8.82
CA ASP A 79 -0.11 0.52 -8.64
C ASP A 79 0.29 -0.16 -9.95
N TYR A 80 1.60 -0.27 -10.14
CA TYR A 80 2.23 -0.94 -11.27
C TYR A 80 3.33 -1.89 -10.78
N ASP A 81 3.30 -3.10 -11.32
CA ASP A 81 4.35 -4.08 -11.10
C ASP A 81 4.72 -4.76 -12.43
N HIS A 82 6.00 -4.89 -12.71
CA HIS A 82 6.49 -5.49 -13.95
C HIS A 82 7.70 -6.39 -13.69
N ILE A 83 7.55 -7.65 -13.99
CA ILE A 83 8.64 -8.61 -14.09
C ILE A 83 9.24 -8.48 -15.50
N VAL A 84 10.26 -7.62 -15.66
CA VAL A 84 10.90 -7.34 -16.95
C VAL A 84 11.51 -8.61 -17.52
N ASN A 85 12.16 -9.39 -16.66
CA ASN A 85 12.70 -10.72 -16.95
C ASN A 85 12.94 -11.48 -15.62
N ASN A 86 13.53 -12.68 -15.69
CA ASN A 86 13.81 -13.52 -14.52
C ASN A 86 14.78 -12.89 -13.49
N LYS A 87 15.42 -11.76 -13.83
CA LYS A 87 16.38 -11.07 -12.95
C LYS A 87 15.92 -9.69 -12.51
N LEU A 88 15.02 -9.06 -13.23
CA LEU A 88 14.65 -7.66 -13.01
C LEU A 88 13.14 -7.51 -12.81
N ARG A 89 12.74 -6.89 -11.70
CA ARG A 89 11.37 -6.48 -11.38
C ARG A 89 11.36 -5.00 -11.01
N VAL A 90 10.36 -4.29 -11.51
CA VAL A 90 10.09 -2.88 -11.21
C VAL A 90 8.69 -2.77 -10.62
N SER A 91 8.54 -1.99 -9.58
CA SER A 91 7.25 -1.73 -8.96
C SER A 91 7.09 -0.25 -8.62
N SER A 92 5.86 0.26 -8.68
CA SER A 92 5.56 1.62 -8.26
C SER A 92 4.13 1.75 -7.76
N ILE A 93 3.91 2.74 -6.89
CA ILE A 93 2.59 3.19 -6.43
C ILE A 93 2.58 4.70 -6.52
N LEU A 94 1.57 5.25 -7.17
CA LEU A 94 1.23 6.66 -7.17
C LEU A 94 -0.01 6.86 -6.32
N LEU A 95 0.04 7.81 -5.41
CA LEU A 95 -1.05 8.19 -4.53
C LEU A 95 -1.49 9.62 -4.83
N HIS A 96 -2.78 9.87 -4.74
CA HIS A 96 -3.35 11.19 -4.71
C HIS A 96 -4.42 11.21 -3.62
N ALA A 97 -4.28 12.11 -2.67
CA ALA A 97 -5.25 12.31 -1.60
C ALA A 97 -5.86 13.71 -1.72
N ASP A 98 -7.15 13.78 -1.53
CA ASP A 98 -7.93 15.01 -1.37
C ASP A 98 -8.71 14.87 -0.06
N ALA A 99 -8.30 15.62 0.94
CA ALA A 99 -8.89 15.60 2.27
C ALA A 99 -8.94 17.03 2.82
N ASP A 100 -10.09 17.45 3.34
CA ASP A 100 -10.29 18.77 3.95
C ASP A 100 -9.88 19.94 3.03
N ASN A 101 -10.21 19.86 1.73
CA ASN A 101 -9.82 20.83 0.70
C ASN A 101 -8.29 20.97 0.48
N LYS A 102 -7.52 19.97 0.89
CA LYS A 102 -6.10 19.86 0.64
C LYS A 102 -5.81 18.70 -0.29
N ASN A 103 -5.06 18.99 -1.35
CA ASN A 103 -4.66 18.00 -2.33
C ASN A 103 -3.16 17.70 -2.20
N SER A 104 -2.80 16.45 -2.17
CA SER A 104 -1.39 16.05 -2.14
C SER A 104 -1.15 14.75 -2.88
N ILE A 105 0.10 14.53 -3.26
CA ILE A 105 0.53 13.33 -3.96
C ILE A 105 1.62 12.59 -3.20
N GLY A 106 1.64 11.28 -3.39
CA GLY A 106 2.69 10.40 -2.93
C GLY A 106 3.17 9.48 -4.04
N PHE A 107 4.42 9.11 -4.00
CA PHE A 107 5.01 8.15 -4.91
C PHE A 107 5.94 7.21 -4.15
N LYS A 108 5.82 5.92 -4.47
CA LYS A 108 6.76 4.89 -4.04
C LYS A 108 7.19 4.08 -5.25
N GLY A 109 8.51 3.96 -5.46
CA GLY A 109 9.07 3.17 -6.54
C GLY A 109 10.14 2.21 -6.04
N GLY A 110 10.27 1.07 -6.70
CA GLY A 110 11.28 0.07 -6.36
C GLY A 110 11.78 -0.71 -7.56
N ILE A 111 13.06 -1.05 -7.52
CA ILE A 111 13.72 -1.92 -8.49
C ILE A 111 14.37 -3.06 -7.72
N ARG A 112 14.08 -4.29 -8.12
CA ARG A 112 14.77 -5.48 -7.63
C ARG A 112 15.52 -6.13 -8.78
N TYR A 113 16.83 -6.29 -8.60
CA TYR A 113 17.70 -6.95 -9.55
C TYR A 113 18.39 -8.16 -8.90
N LYS A 114 18.20 -9.33 -9.49
CA LYS A 114 18.79 -10.60 -9.05
C LYS A 114 19.64 -11.17 -10.18
N PRO A 115 20.93 -10.75 -10.30
CA PRO A 115 21.82 -11.24 -11.35
C PRO A 115 22.05 -12.77 -11.28
N THR A 116 22.08 -13.30 -10.05
CA THR A 116 22.19 -14.74 -9.76
C THR A 116 21.14 -15.16 -8.73
N LYS A 117 21.06 -16.46 -8.40
CA LYS A 117 20.20 -16.94 -7.31
C LYS A 117 20.66 -16.44 -5.92
N ASP A 118 21.96 -16.16 -5.80
CA ASP A 118 22.65 -15.88 -4.55
C ASP A 118 22.90 -14.36 -4.34
N ASP A 119 22.64 -13.54 -5.35
CA ASP A 119 22.82 -12.09 -5.29
C ASP A 119 21.50 -11.37 -5.51
N SER A 120 21.23 -10.35 -4.69
CA SER A 120 20.01 -9.53 -4.77
C SER A 120 20.32 -8.08 -4.47
N HIS A 121 19.88 -7.19 -5.34
CA HIS A 121 20.01 -5.75 -5.21
C HIS A 121 18.62 -5.13 -5.26
N ASN A 122 18.30 -4.30 -4.28
CA ASN A 122 17.03 -3.58 -4.20
C ASN A 122 17.33 -2.10 -4.09
N LEU A 123 16.65 -1.30 -4.90
CA LEU A 123 16.64 0.16 -4.80
C LEU A 123 15.21 0.60 -4.56
N GLY A 124 15.04 1.61 -3.72
CA GLY A 124 13.73 2.18 -3.40
C GLY A 124 13.79 3.70 -3.35
N PHE A 125 12.71 4.31 -3.80
CA PHE A 125 12.47 5.75 -3.71
C PHE A 125 11.06 5.96 -3.16
N HIS A 126 10.93 6.89 -2.21
CA HIS A 126 9.66 7.33 -1.65
C HIS A 126 9.61 8.86 -1.67
N TYR A 127 8.46 9.38 -2.05
CA TYR A 127 8.09 10.78 -1.94
C TYR A 127 6.68 10.86 -1.36
N TYR A 128 6.49 11.61 -0.31
CA TYR A 128 5.19 11.93 0.25
C TYR A 128 5.10 13.42 0.47
N GLY A 129 4.13 14.07 -0.17
CA GLY A 129 3.90 15.51 0.00
C GLY A 129 3.49 15.88 1.42
N ASP A 130 3.60 17.12 1.76
CA ASP A 130 3.35 17.69 3.09
C ASP A 130 1.91 17.51 3.57
N ASP A 131 0.93 17.70 2.68
CA ASP A 131 -0.49 17.54 2.95
C ASP A 131 -1.03 16.13 2.60
N LEU A 132 -0.15 15.15 2.32
CA LEU A 132 -0.61 13.81 2.00
C LEU A 132 -1.22 13.14 3.24
N ASP A 133 -2.52 12.93 3.22
CA ASP A 133 -3.26 12.23 4.24
C ASP A 133 -4.07 11.08 3.63
N ILE A 134 -3.78 9.88 4.07
CA ILE A 134 -4.45 8.63 3.68
C ILE A 134 -4.95 7.86 4.91
N SER A 135 -5.02 8.52 6.07
CA SER A 135 -5.17 7.86 7.37
C SER A 135 -6.58 7.34 7.63
N ASP A 136 -7.59 7.81 6.89
CA ASP A 136 -9.00 7.41 7.10
C ASP A 136 -9.25 5.92 6.77
N MET A 137 -8.66 5.39 5.71
CA MET A 137 -8.75 3.97 5.34
C MET A 137 -7.38 3.33 5.06
N GLY A 138 -6.31 4.01 5.40
CA GLY A 138 -4.94 3.58 5.21
C GLY A 138 -4.08 3.91 6.41
N TYR A 139 -2.78 3.81 6.23
CA TYR A 139 -1.80 4.21 7.23
C TYR A 139 -0.60 4.84 6.57
N LEU A 140 -0.28 6.06 7.00
CA LEU A 140 0.92 6.78 6.63
C LEU A 140 1.68 7.16 7.89
N GLN A 141 2.88 6.60 8.06
CA GLN A 141 3.69 6.87 9.24
C GLN A 141 4.20 8.32 9.28
N LYS A 142 4.45 8.91 8.10
CA LYS A 142 5.02 10.26 7.96
C LYS A 142 4.71 10.82 6.58
N ASN A 143 4.23 12.04 6.51
CA ASN A 143 4.17 12.89 5.32
C ASN A 143 5.38 13.84 5.25
N ASP A 144 5.45 14.72 4.27
CA ASP A 144 6.58 15.63 4.02
C ASP A 144 7.93 14.89 4.06
N TRP A 145 8.01 13.85 3.27
CA TRP A 145 9.16 12.95 3.32
C TRP A 145 9.63 12.48 1.96
N VAL A 146 10.94 12.60 1.76
CA VAL A 146 11.65 12.02 0.62
C VAL A 146 12.68 11.03 1.15
N SER A 147 12.71 9.84 0.59
CA SER A 147 13.77 8.89 0.87
C SER A 147 14.23 8.14 -0.39
N PHE A 148 15.49 7.87 -0.42
CA PHE A 148 16.12 6.98 -1.38
C PHE A 148 17.01 6.01 -0.61
N GLY A 149 16.93 4.74 -0.96
CA GLY A 149 17.73 3.72 -0.29
C GLY A 149 17.94 2.50 -1.15
N GLY A 150 18.92 1.72 -0.78
CA GLY A 150 19.24 0.46 -1.44
C GLY A 150 19.75 -0.57 -0.46
N ARG A 151 19.59 -1.82 -0.84
CA ARG A 151 20.16 -2.97 -0.14
C ARG A 151 20.73 -3.95 -1.16
N SER A 152 21.96 -4.39 -0.91
CA SER A 152 22.59 -5.47 -1.65
C SER A 152 22.82 -6.64 -0.71
N SER A 153 22.40 -7.84 -1.10
CA SER A 153 22.60 -9.08 -0.35
C SER A 153 23.37 -10.06 -1.22
N PHE A 154 24.31 -10.76 -0.62
CA PHE A 154 25.19 -11.70 -1.29
C PHE A 154 25.31 -12.97 -0.44
N ASP A 155 24.86 -14.09 -0.99
CA ASP A 155 25.00 -15.40 -0.35
C ASP A 155 26.17 -16.14 -0.98
N ARG A 156 27.07 -16.64 -0.14
CA ARG A 156 28.23 -17.41 -0.60
C ARG A 156 28.24 -18.76 0.11
N TYR A 157 28.17 -19.81 -0.69
CA TYR A 157 28.17 -21.19 -0.21
C TYR A 157 29.56 -21.80 -0.43
N PHE A 158 30.05 -22.51 0.57
CA PHE A 158 31.31 -23.18 0.55
C PHE A 158 31.10 -24.70 0.40
N ALA A 159 32.12 -25.40 -0.07
CA ALA A 159 32.08 -26.86 -0.24
C ALA A 159 31.77 -27.57 1.10
N ASN A 160 31.12 -28.73 1.02
CA ASN A 160 30.66 -29.49 2.19
C ASN A 160 31.72 -29.81 3.23
N ASP A 161 33.02 -29.85 2.85
CA ASP A 161 34.16 -30.19 3.70
C ASP A 161 34.72 -28.97 4.45
N SER A 162 34.20 -27.75 4.16
CA SER A 162 34.68 -26.57 4.85
C SER A 162 33.94 -26.39 6.19
N LYS A 163 34.64 -25.83 7.20
CA LYS A 163 34.04 -25.48 8.49
C LYS A 163 33.01 -24.37 8.35
N LEU A 164 33.06 -23.58 7.29
CA LEU A 164 32.15 -22.49 6.96
C LEU A 164 31.23 -22.94 5.84
N LYS A 165 29.92 -23.01 6.07
CA LYS A 165 28.94 -23.50 5.10
C LYS A 165 28.36 -22.39 4.21
N ASN A 166 28.09 -21.22 4.78
CA ASN A 166 27.66 -20.05 4.03
C ASN A 166 28.05 -18.76 4.75
N ILE A 167 28.14 -17.67 4.00
CA ILE A 167 28.19 -16.30 4.51
C ILE A 167 27.09 -15.51 3.79
N GLU A 168 26.27 -14.82 4.57
CA GLU A 168 25.33 -13.81 4.10
C GLU A 168 25.77 -12.44 4.62
N TYR A 169 25.83 -11.45 3.74
CA TYR A 169 25.99 -10.07 4.17
C TYR A 169 25.15 -9.12 3.32
N SER A 170 24.70 -8.02 3.93
CA SER A 170 23.91 -6.98 3.28
C SER A 170 24.52 -5.61 3.60
N ILE A 171 24.45 -4.71 2.62
CA ILE A 171 24.86 -3.31 2.72
C ILE A 171 23.66 -2.44 2.42
#